data_b473bfbefe68a37e389ff0da57ba282b
#
_entry.id   b473bfbefe68a37e389ff0da57ba282b
#
_cell.length_a   1.000
_cell.length_b   1.000
_cell.length_c   1.000
_cell.angle_alpha   90.00
_cell.angle_beta   90.00
_cell.angle_gamma   90.00
#
_symmetry.space_group_name_H-M   'P 1'
#
loop_
_entity.id
_entity.type
_entity.pdbx_description
1 polymer ?
#
loop_
_entity_poly.entity_id
_entity_poly.type
_entity_poly.pdbx_seq_one_letter_code
_entity_poly.pdbx_strand_id
1 'polypeptide(L)'
;GLILGGSITQNNFLGTGNKVSIGLTRSEYQSRYNFGYVDPYWTTDGVSLGYNVFYRTTDYKDLDVDVASYAVDSLGAGVSVGYPISETSRLTFGLTAQQDKIKTGLYTVDEIFDFVNREGDSYLNFKASVGWSESTLNKGVLATRGHSQSVTLEATTPGSDLSFFKLDYRGQVFAPLTDTYTMRFHTELGYGDGYGSTEGLPFYENYYAGGFNSVRGFKDSTLGPRGTPSRGVGVTGNVGTIADSDNDPLPFGGNVLIQGGAEVLFPLPFVKDQRSLRTSVFWDVGNVFDSKCDQVKNTNGSASNTQCNDISLSNLASSVGVGVTWVTALGPLSFALAMPVKKPDNAETQIFQFSLGQTF
;
A
#
# COMPACT_ATOMS: atom_id res chain seq x y z
N GLY A 1 -14.27 0.11 -0.49
CA GLY A 1 -14.56 1.50 -0.21
C GLY A 1 -14.59 2.35 -1.47
N LEU A 2 -15.20 3.52 -1.41
CA LEU A 2 -15.24 4.48 -2.51
C LEU A 2 -13.97 5.33 -2.50
N ILE A 3 -13.24 5.34 -3.63
CA ILE A 3 -12.09 6.21 -3.81
C ILE A 3 -12.46 7.24 -4.88
N LEU A 4 -12.41 8.51 -4.52
CA LEU A 4 -12.60 9.62 -5.43
C LEU A 4 -11.24 10.27 -5.68
N GLY A 5 -10.85 10.35 -6.94
CA GLY A 5 -9.58 10.97 -7.32
C GLY A 5 -9.74 11.80 -8.57
N GLY A 6 -9.02 12.90 -8.62
CA GLY A 6 -8.90 13.74 -9.79
C GLY A 6 -7.45 14.21 -9.94
N SER A 7 -6.96 14.24 -11.16
CA SER A 7 -5.67 14.82 -11.45
C SER A 7 -5.74 15.68 -12.72
N ILE A 8 -5.07 16.78 -12.67
CA ILE A 8 -4.85 17.65 -13.83
C ILE A 8 -3.37 17.58 -14.15
N THR A 9 -3.07 17.18 -15.37
CA THR A 9 -1.69 17.12 -15.85
C THR A 9 -1.60 17.96 -17.12
N GLN A 10 -0.71 18.92 -17.13
CA GLN A 10 -0.36 19.69 -18.31
C GLN A 10 1.05 19.31 -18.76
N ASN A 11 1.13 18.66 -19.90
CA ASN A 11 2.39 18.47 -20.63
C ASN A 11 2.72 19.76 -21.38
N ASN A 12 4.00 20.08 -21.49
CA ASN A 12 4.47 21.30 -22.16
C ASN A 12 3.94 22.59 -21.51
N PHE A 13 4.08 22.67 -20.19
CA PHE A 13 3.65 23.84 -19.40
C PHE A 13 4.31 25.12 -19.92
N LEU A 14 3.49 26.11 -20.30
CA LEU A 14 3.94 27.36 -20.87
C LEU A 14 4.89 27.24 -22.07
N GLY A 15 4.82 26.15 -22.83
CA GLY A 15 5.68 25.92 -23.99
C GLY A 15 7.10 25.47 -23.67
N THR A 16 7.40 25.14 -22.41
CA THR A 16 8.74 24.75 -21.95
C THR A 16 9.07 23.28 -22.16
N GLY A 17 8.10 22.45 -22.54
CA GLY A 17 8.23 20.98 -22.58
C GLY A 17 8.10 20.31 -21.23
N ASN A 18 7.98 21.07 -20.15
CA ASN A 18 7.91 20.55 -18.79
C ASN A 18 6.48 20.13 -18.44
N LYS A 19 6.39 19.18 -17.53
CA LYS A 19 5.13 18.60 -17.08
C LYS A 19 4.79 19.13 -15.69
N VAL A 20 3.57 19.66 -15.54
CA VAL A 20 3.00 20.03 -14.23
C VAL A 20 1.82 19.11 -13.94
N SER A 21 1.73 18.61 -12.74
CA SER A 21 0.62 17.78 -12.29
C SER A 21 0.12 18.23 -10.93
N ILE A 22 -1.19 18.25 -10.79
CA ILE A 22 -1.88 18.46 -9.52
C ILE A 22 -2.81 17.28 -9.33
N GLY A 23 -2.71 16.60 -8.21
CA GLY A 23 -3.53 15.44 -7.88
C GLY A 23 -4.23 15.63 -6.54
N LEU A 24 -5.47 15.19 -6.51
CA LEU A 24 -6.29 15.06 -5.31
C LEU A 24 -6.86 13.66 -5.29
N THR A 25 -6.65 12.94 -4.21
CA THR A 25 -7.28 11.64 -3.98
C THR A 25 -7.89 11.63 -2.60
N ARG A 26 -9.12 11.18 -2.50
CA ARG A 26 -9.83 10.99 -1.24
C ARG A 26 -10.46 9.61 -1.20
N SER A 27 -10.14 8.87 -0.18
CA SER A 27 -10.85 7.65 0.22
C SER A 27 -11.54 7.89 1.56
N GLU A 28 -12.16 6.87 2.09
CA GLU A 28 -12.84 6.87 3.38
C GLU A 28 -11.88 7.23 4.53
N TYR A 29 -10.63 6.77 4.47
CA TYR A 29 -9.62 6.93 5.52
C TYR A 29 -8.42 7.78 5.12
N GLN A 30 -8.29 8.19 3.87
CA GLN A 30 -7.12 8.93 3.40
C GLN A 30 -7.48 10.06 2.46
N SER A 31 -6.89 11.21 2.69
CA SER A 31 -6.87 12.31 1.73
C SER A 31 -5.44 12.62 1.34
N ARG A 32 -5.17 12.74 0.05
CA ARG A 32 -3.85 13.04 -0.50
C ARG A 32 -3.96 14.19 -1.48
N TYR A 33 -3.09 15.16 -1.29
CA TYR A 33 -2.87 16.30 -2.18
C TYR A 33 -1.44 16.22 -2.66
N ASN A 34 -1.23 16.31 -3.96
CA ASN A 34 0.13 16.31 -4.51
C ASN A 34 0.26 17.33 -5.64
N PHE A 35 1.40 17.98 -5.66
CA PHE A 35 1.86 18.82 -6.73
C PHE A 35 3.18 18.27 -7.25
N GLY A 36 3.31 18.15 -8.57
CA GLY A 36 4.51 17.67 -9.23
C GLY A 36 4.90 18.57 -10.39
N TYR A 37 6.19 18.79 -10.52
CA TYR A 37 6.80 19.45 -11.66
C TYR A 37 7.94 18.56 -12.17
N VAL A 38 7.98 18.26 -13.45
CA VAL A 38 9.00 17.41 -14.06
C VAL A 38 9.52 18.07 -15.32
N ASP A 39 10.83 18.26 -15.39
CA ASP A 39 11.56 18.50 -16.61
C ASP A 39 12.03 17.16 -17.19
N PRO A 40 11.40 16.64 -18.25
CA PRO A 40 11.75 15.31 -18.78
C PRO A 40 13.07 15.30 -19.54
N TYR A 41 13.59 16.45 -19.90
CA TYR A 41 14.83 16.64 -20.64
C TYR A 41 15.74 17.69 -19.98
N TRP A 42 15.91 17.58 -18.66
CA TRP A 42 16.88 18.39 -17.91
C TRP A 42 18.27 18.31 -18.51
N THR A 43 18.62 17.15 -19.07
CA THR A 43 19.75 17.00 -19.96
C THR A 43 19.29 16.51 -21.34
N THR A 44 20.11 16.75 -22.36
CA THR A 44 19.83 16.31 -23.75
C THR A 44 19.73 14.80 -23.89
N ASP A 45 20.33 14.03 -22.95
CA ASP A 45 20.32 12.57 -22.93
C ASP A 45 19.04 11.98 -22.32
N GLY A 46 18.05 12.83 -21.96
CA GLY A 46 16.78 12.39 -21.42
C GLY A 46 16.77 12.10 -19.90
N VAL A 47 17.77 12.62 -19.18
CA VAL A 47 17.72 12.65 -17.72
C VAL A 47 16.64 13.62 -17.30
N SER A 48 15.70 13.17 -16.49
CA SER A 48 14.62 14.00 -15.98
C SER A 48 14.94 14.52 -14.58
N LEU A 49 14.47 15.74 -14.30
CA LEU A 49 14.51 16.33 -12.97
C LEU A 49 13.07 16.63 -12.53
N GLY A 50 12.70 16.10 -11.36
CA GLY A 50 11.37 16.28 -10.79
C GLY A 50 11.39 16.91 -9.42
N TYR A 51 10.38 17.70 -9.15
CA TYR A 51 10.08 18.23 -7.82
C TYR A 51 8.66 17.83 -7.44
N ASN A 52 8.46 17.47 -6.20
CA ASN A 52 7.13 17.16 -5.69
C ASN A 52 6.92 17.74 -4.31
N VAL A 53 5.69 18.13 -4.04
CA VAL A 53 5.20 18.51 -2.71
C VAL A 53 3.92 17.75 -2.49
N PHE A 54 3.76 17.18 -1.31
CA PHE A 54 2.55 16.46 -0.98
C PHE A 54 2.12 16.71 0.45
N TYR A 55 0.83 16.64 0.65
CA TYR A 55 0.20 16.54 1.96
C TYR A 55 -0.74 15.35 1.96
N ARG A 56 -0.60 14.49 2.95
CA ARG A 56 -1.42 13.29 3.13
C ARG A 56 -1.92 13.25 4.56
N THR A 57 -3.21 13.08 4.72
CA THR A 57 -3.80 12.76 6.00
C THR A 57 -4.39 11.35 5.91
N THR A 58 -4.08 10.52 6.88
CA THR A 58 -4.62 9.18 7.02
C THR A 58 -5.27 9.10 8.39
N ASP A 59 -6.55 8.80 8.44
CA ASP A 59 -7.31 8.70 9.68
C ASP A 59 -8.03 7.36 9.76
N TYR A 60 -7.61 6.52 10.67
CA TYR A 60 -8.21 5.22 10.96
C TYR A 60 -9.14 5.24 12.18
N LYS A 61 -9.45 6.43 12.74
CA LYS A 61 -10.24 6.56 13.97
C LYS A 61 -11.73 6.36 13.78
N ASP A 62 -12.23 6.76 12.59
CA ASP A 62 -13.67 6.86 12.29
C ASP A 62 -14.14 5.73 11.38
N LEU A 63 -13.32 4.70 11.17
CA LEU A 63 -13.67 3.61 10.27
C LEU A 63 -14.50 2.54 10.99
N ASP A 64 -15.61 2.15 10.33
CA ASP A 64 -16.21 0.83 10.51
C ASP A 64 -15.28 -0.32 10.05
N VAL A 65 -14.00 -0.01 9.84
CA VAL A 65 -12.94 -0.95 9.51
C VAL A 65 -12.06 -1.06 10.74
N ASP A 66 -11.97 -2.26 11.28
CA ASP A 66 -11.18 -2.60 12.47
C ASP A 66 -9.67 -2.52 12.19
N VAL A 67 -9.12 -1.32 12.01
CA VAL A 67 -7.70 -1.06 11.93
C VAL A 67 -7.27 -0.29 13.17
N ALA A 68 -6.02 -0.50 13.63
CA ALA A 68 -5.45 0.20 14.78
C ALA A 68 -5.80 1.70 14.75
N SER A 69 -6.50 2.17 15.79
CA SER A 69 -7.13 3.49 15.82
C SER A 69 -6.13 4.61 16.01
N TYR A 70 -5.63 5.19 14.92
CA TYR A 70 -4.73 6.35 14.92
C TYR A 70 -4.92 7.21 13.67
N ALA A 71 -4.36 8.40 13.67
CA ALA A 71 -4.25 9.23 12.48
C ALA A 71 -2.82 9.71 12.27
N VAL A 72 -2.44 9.89 11.01
CA VAL A 72 -1.13 10.42 10.61
C VAL A 72 -1.32 11.53 9.59
N ASP A 73 -0.76 12.69 9.90
CA ASP A 73 -0.62 13.78 8.94
C ASP A 73 0.82 13.82 8.43
N SER A 74 1.01 13.70 7.12
CA SER A 74 2.33 13.73 6.48
C SER A 74 2.42 14.91 5.51
N LEU A 75 3.41 15.75 5.68
CA LEU A 75 3.78 16.83 4.75
C LEU A 75 5.18 16.56 4.22
N GLY A 76 5.36 16.56 2.91
CA GLY A 76 6.67 16.29 2.34
C GLY A 76 6.96 17.09 1.08
N ALA A 77 8.25 17.29 0.84
CA ALA A 77 8.78 17.87 -0.38
C ALA A 77 9.99 17.07 -0.83
N GLY A 78 10.10 16.83 -2.13
CA GLY A 78 11.16 15.99 -2.67
C GLY A 78 11.67 16.47 -4.02
N VAL A 79 12.87 16.01 -4.33
CA VAL A 79 13.51 16.12 -5.64
C VAL A 79 13.85 14.73 -6.14
N SER A 80 13.67 14.49 -7.42
CA SER A 80 14.01 13.21 -8.05
C SER A 80 14.73 13.42 -9.38
N VAL A 81 15.66 12.51 -9.65
CA VAL A 81 16.39 12.45 -10.93
C VAL A 81 16.12 11.09 -11.55
N GLY A 82 15.61 11.09 -12.77
CA GLY A 82 15.34 9.87 -13.54
C GLY A 82 16.33 9.70 -14.68
N TYR A 83 17.08 8.62 -14.66
CA TYR A 83 18.07 8.29 -15.68
C TYR A 83 17.57 7.14 -16.57
N PRO A 84 17.34 7.35 -17.87
CA PRO A 84 16.95 6.28 -18.77
C PRO A 84 18.13 5.36 -19.04
N ILE A 85 17.98 4.06 -18.73
CA ILE A 85 18.99 3.04 -19.07
C ILE A 85 18.75 2.52 -20.48
N SER A 86 17.48 2.35 -20.84
CA SER A 86 17.02 1.91 -22.15
C SER A 86 15.65 2.53 -22.47
N GLU A 87 15.09 2.20 -23.61
CA GLU A 87 13.73 2.64 -23.99
C GLU A 87 12.65 2.14 -23.01
N THR A 88 12.89 1.02 -22.34
CA THR A 88 11.93 0.35 -21.46
C THR A 88 12.28 0.43 -19.99
N SER A 89 13.51 0.84 -19.63
CA SER A 89 13.98 0.82 -18.25
C SER A 89 14.61 2.14 -17.80
N ARG A 90 14.41 2.46 -16.52
CA ARG A 90 14.83 3.71 -15.90
C ARG A 90 15.32 3.49 -14.47
N LEU A 91 16.38 4.20 -14.09
CA LEU A 91 16.77 4.41 -12.70
C LEU A 91 16.21 5.74 -12.21
N THR A 92 15.77 5.76 -10.95
CA THR A 92 15.30 6.99 -10.30
C THR A 92 16.01 7.14 -8.95
N PHE A 93 16.53 8.33 -8.70
CA PHE A 93 17.12 8.71 -7.42
C PHE A 93 16.25 9.80 -6.82
N GLY A 94 15.91 9.69 -5.55
CA GLY A 94 15.07 10.64 -4.86
C GLY A 94 15.66 11.08 -3.53
N LEU A 95 15.39 12.33 -3.16
CA LEU A 95 15.59 12.86 -1.82
C LEU A 95 14.30 13.56 -1.40
N THR A 96 13.77 13.20 -0.24
CA THR A 96 12.51 13.74 0.28
C THR A 96 12.68 14.13 1.74
N ALA A 97 12.28 15.33 2.09
CA ALA A 97 12.07 15.74 3.47
C ALA A 97 10.58 15.54 3.80
N GLN A 98 10.28 14.81 4.86
CA GLN A 98 8.92 14.48 5.27
C GLN A 98 8.75 14.70 6.76
N GLN A 99 7.72 15.47 7.12
CA GLN A 99 7.24 15.66 8.47
C GLN A 99 6.01 14.78 8.68
N ASP A 100 6.06 13.89 9.65
CA ASP A 100 4.95 13.05 10.08
C ASP A 100 4.48 13.48 11.47
N LYS A 101 3.17 13.59 11.65
CA LYS A 101 2.55 13.87 12.95
C LYS A 101 1.50 12.81 13.26
N ILE A 102 1.72 12.11 14.37
CA ILE A 102 0.85 11.03 14.84
C ILE A 102 -0.20 11.62 15.79
N LYS A 103 -1.43 11.17 15.64
CA LYS A 103 -2.54 11.48 16.55
C LYS A 103 -3.13 10.18 17.06
N THR A 104 -3.06 9.96 18.35
CA THR A 104 -3.64 8.79 19.01
C THR A 104 -5.09 9.07 19.43
N GLY A 105 -5.92 8.04 19.50
CA GLY A 105 -7.30 8.06 19.97
C GLY A 105 -7.47 7.20 21.23
N LEU A 106 -8.68 7.12 21.73
CA LEU A 106 -9.01 6.34 22.92
C LEU A 106 -8.83 4.82 22.74
N TYR A 107 -8.98 4.35 21.49
CA TYR A 107 -8.88 2.93 21.12
C TYR A 107 -7.57 2.59 20.38
N THR A 108 -6.58 3.48 20.44
CA THR A 108 -5.26 3.23 19.86
C THR A 108 -4.61 2.03 20.55
N VAL A 109 -4.06 1.12 19.78
CA VAL A 109 -3.39 -0.09 20.29
C VAL A 109 -2.14 0.24 21.12
N ASP A 110 -1.81 -0.64 22.06
CA ASP A 110 -0.71 -0.42 23.01
C ASP A 110 0.65 -0.22 22.31
N GLU A 111 0.90 -0.92 21.19
CA GLU A 111 2.13 -0.82 20.41
C GLU A 111 2.37 0.62 19.89
N ILE A 112 1.30 1.31 19.49
CA ILE A 112 1.39 2.70 19.04
C ILE A 112 1.66 3.64 20.21
N PHE A 113 0.99 3.43 21.34
CA PHE A 113 1.26 4.23 22.55
C PHE A 113 2.69 4.07 23.03
N ASP A 114 3.21 2.84 23.04
CA ASP A 114 4.60 2.58 23.44
C ASP A 114 5.59 3.24 22.48
N PHE A 115 5.31 3.20 21.16
CA PHE A 115 6.13 3.88 20.17
C PHE A 115 6.12 5.40 20.36
N VAL A 116 4.92 6.00 20.48
CA VAL A 116 4.79 7.46 20.67
C VAL A 116 5.39 7.93 22.01
N ASN A 117 5.27 7.12 23.06
CA ASN A 117 5.89 7.44 24.36
C ASN A 117 7.42 7.40 24.31
N ARG A 118 8.00 6.51 23.49
CA ARG A 118 9.45 6.36 23.34
C ARG A 118 10.04 7.39 22.41
N GLU A 119 9.44 7.54 21.23
CA GLU A 119 10.00 8.31 20.13
C GLU A 119 9.37 9.72 19.98
N GLY A 120 8.20 9.97 20.60
CA GLY A 120 7.40 11.19 20.40
C GLY A 120 6.27 11.02 19.39
N ASP A 121 5.58 12.10 19.06
CA ASP A 121 4.41 12.12 18.16
C ASP A 121 4.65 12.85 16.83
N SER A 122 5.84 13.41 16.65
CA SER A 122 6.17 14.24 15.47
C SER A 122 7.60 13.98 15.04
N TYR A 123 7.79 13.63 13.76
CA TYR A 123 9.09 13.20 13.22
C TYR A 123 9.41 13.93 11.91
N LEU A 124 10.60 14.48 11.81
CA LEU A 124 11.16 14.99 10.55
C LEU A 124 12.18 13.98 10.02
N ASN A 125 11.88 13.40 8.88
CA ASN A 125 12.74 12.41 8.25
C ASN A 125 13.22 12.89 6.86
N PHE A 126 14.49 12.71 6.60
CA PHE A 126 15.11 12.91 5.28
C PHE A 126 15.32 11.53 4.66
N LYS A 127 14.59 11.23 3.60
CA LYS A 127 14.58 9.93 2.94
C LYS A 127 15.34 10.00 1.63
N ALA A 128 16.28 9.10 1.42
CA ALA A 128 16.91 8.85 0.14
C ALA A 128 16.32 7.60 -0.49
N SER A 129 16.04 7.63 -1.78
CA SER A 129 15.51 6.49 -2.51
C SER A 129 16.28 6.21 -3.78
N VAL A 130 16.39 4.92 -4.12
CA VAL A 130 16.87 4.42 -5.40
C VAL A 130 15.84 3.45 -5.93
N GLY A 131 15.37 3.72 -7.14
CA GLY A 131 14.40 2.88 -7.82
C GLY A 131 14.88 2.45 -9.19
N TRP A 132 14.58 1.22 -9.57
CA TRP A 132 14.70 0.74 -10.93
C TRP A 132 13.32 0.28 -11.41
N SER A 133 12.96 0.62 -12.62
CA SER A 133 11.71 0.19 -13.23
C SER A 133 11.90 -0.17 -14.69
N GLU A 134 11.18 -1.18 -15.13
CA GLU A 134 11.13 -1.63 -16.52
C GLU A 134 9.70 -1.96 -16.91
N SER A 135 9.30 -1.59 -18.14
CA SER A 135 8.00 -1.94 -18.67
C SER A 135 8.08 -2.19 -20.18
N THR A 136 7.65 -3.37 -20.57
CA THR A 136 7.49 -3.81 -21.97
C THR A 136 6.02 -4.06 -22.32
N LEU A 137 5.09 -3.57 -21.49
CA LEU A 137 3.66 -3.76 -21.70
C LEU A 137 3.21 -3.15 -23.04
N ASN A 138 2.43 -3.90 -23.81
CA ASN A 138 1.92 -3.46 -25.10
C ASN A 138 0.86 -2.36 -25.03
N LYS A 139 0.26 -2.14 -23.82
CA LYS A 139 -0.73 -1.10 -23.55
C LYS A 139 -0.61 -0.65 -22.11
N GLY A 140 -0.86 0.65 -21.84
CA GLY A 140 -0.90 1.18 -20.49
C GLY A 140 -2.11 0.70 -19.67
N VAL A 141 -3.25 0.49 -20.34
CA VAL A 141 -4.47 -0.03 -19.73
C VAL A 141 -4.89 -1.28 -20.50
N LEU A 142 -5.36 -2.29 -19.78
CA LEU A 142 -5.78 -3.58 -20.34
C LEU A 142 -4.68 -4.25 -21.19
N ALA A 143 -3.45 -4.30 -20.69
CA ALA A 143 -2.35 -5.00 -21.34
C ALA A 143 -2.68 -6.49 -21.58
N THR A 144 -2.16 -7.05 -22.66
CA THR A 144 -2.32 -8.46 -23.03
C THR A 144 -0.99 -9.17 -23.25
N ARG A 145 0.12 -8.42 -23.27
CA ARG A 145 1.46 -8.94 -23.50
C ARG A 145 2.51 -8.04 -22.87
N GLY A 146 3.62 -8.65 -22.48
CA GLY A 146 4.76 -7.96 -21.92
C GLY A 146 4.82 -8.09 -20.39
N HIS A 147 5.76 -7.41 -19.79
CA HIS A 147 5.93 -7.38 -18.35
C HIS A 147 6.19 -5.96 -17.85
N SER A 148 5.97 -5.78 -16.58
CA SER A 148 6.36 -4.56 -15.86
C SER A 148 6.90 -4.98 -14.50
N GLN A 149 8.03 -4.39 -14.11
CA GLN A 149 8.63 -4.64 -12.80
C GLN A 149 9.29 -3.39 -12.25
N SER A 150 9.33 -3.29 -10.94
CA SER A 150 10.00 -2.21 -10.23
C SER A 150 10.58 -2.70 -8.92
N VAL A 151 11.75 -2.18 -8.58
CA VAL A 151 12.39 -2.32 -7.27
C VAL A 151 12.67 -0.94 -6.74
N THR A 152 12.34 -0.68 -5.50
CA THR A 152 12.63 0.59 -4.82
C THR A 152 13.22 0.30 -3.45
N LEU A 153 14.38 0.88 -3.18
CA LEU A 153 14.97 0.96 -1.86
C LEU A 153 14.85 2.39 -1.37
N GLU A 154 14.22 2.58 -0.23
CA GLU A 154 14.15 3.86 0.48
C GLU A 154 14.80 3.69 1.86
N ALA A 155 15.59 4.66 2.28
CA ALA A 155 16.17 4.70 3.61
C ALA A 155 16.22 6.13 4.12
N THR A 156 16.05 6.31 5.41
CA THR A 156 16.29 7.59 6.06
C THR A 156 17.78 7.93 6.06
N THR A 157 18.12 9.20 6.09
CA THR A 157 19.52 9.67 6.08
C THR A 157 19.88 10.31 7.42
N PRO A 158 21.18 10.51 7.71
CA PRO A 158 21.60 11.22 8.91
C PRO A 158 20.92 12.59 9.04
N GLY A 159 20.45 12.91 10.22
CA GLY A 159 19.64 14.12 10.52
C GLY A 159 18.15 13.86 10.56
N SER A 160 17.72 12.62 10.27
CA SER A 160 16.34 12.18 10.49
C SER A 160 16.10 11.85 11.97
N ASP A 161 14.87 12.06 12.42
CA ASP A 161 14.47 11.70 13.79
C ASP A 161 14.38 10.17 13.96
N LEU A 162 13.97 9.45 12.92
CA LEU A 162 13.89 7.99 12.90
C LEU A 162 14.82 7.40 11.86
N SER A 163 15.33 6.19 12.13
CA SER A 163 16.25 5.48 11.25
C SER A 163 15.63 4.16 10.79
N PHE A 164 15.19 4.09 9.53
CA PHE A 164 14.58 2.90 8.95
C PHE A 164 14.81 2.83 7.43
N PHE A 165 14.57 1.66 6.87
CA PHE A 165 14.59 1.44 5.42
C PHE A 165 13.42 0.58 4.98
N LYS A 166 13.08 0.67 3.69
CA LYS A 166 12.08 -0.15 3.01
C LYS A 166 12.62 -0.61 1.67
N LEU A 167 12.39 -1.87 1.36
CA LEU A 167 12.67 -2.47 0.05
C LEU A 167 11.37 -3.01 -0.52
N ASP A 168 10.94 -2.48 -1.64
CA ASP A 168 9.71 -2.84 -2.32
C ASP A 168 10.00 -3.42 -3.69
N TYR A 169 9.35 -4.52 -4.04
CA TYR A 169 9.34 -5.10 -5.37
C TYR A 169 7.89 -5.26 -5.85
N ARG A 170 7.63 -4.85 -7.09
CA ARG A 170 6.38 -5.11 -7.80
C ARG A 170 6.69 -5.67 -9.17
N GLY A 171 5.99 -6.74 -9.53
CA GLY A 171 6.15 -7.37 -10.82
C GLY A 171 4.83 -7.86 -11.37
N GLN A 172 4.65 -7.76 -12.70
CA GLN A 172 3.56 -8.40 -13.41
C GLN A 172 3.98 -8.81 -14.82
N VAL A 173 3.41 -9.90 -15.27
CA VAL A 173 3.66 -10.46 -16.60
C VAL A 173 2.32 -10.81 -17.24
N PHE A 174 2.16 -10.43 -18.51
CA PHE A 174 1.03 -10.82 -19.33
C PHE A 174 1.54 -11.72 -20.47
N ALA A 175 1.04 -12.94 -20.51
CA ALA A 175 1.37 -13.93 -21.52
C ALA A 175 0.11 -14.34 -22.29
N PRO A 176 0.01 -14.08 -23.59
CA PRO A 176 -1.10 -14.56 -24.40
C PRO A 176 -1.07 -16.08 -24.45
N LEU A 177 -2.15 -16.74 -24.01
CA LEU A 177 -2.33 -18.19 -24.15
C LEU A 177 -2.89 -18.56 -25.52
N THR A 178 -3.81 -17.71 -25.99
CA THR A 178 -4.42 -17.78 -27.32
C THR A 178 -4.68 -16.34 -27.80
N ASP A 179 -5.27 -16.17 -28.97
CA ASP A 179 -5.69 -14.84 -29.47
C ASP A 179 -6.73 -14.15 -28.55
N THR A 180 -7.42 -14.91 -27.70
CA THR A 180 -8.52 -14.43 -26.86
C THR A 180 -8.25 -14.54 -25.36
N TYR A 181 -7.38 -15.45 -24.92
CA TYR A 181 -7.06 -15.67 -23.52
C TYR A 181 -5.66 -15.17 -23.18
N THR A 182 -5.55 -14.42 -22.09
CA THR A 182 -4.27 -13.92 -21.58
C THR A 182 -4.09 -14.38 -20.14
N MET A 183 -2.94 -14.96 -19.83
CA MET A 183 -2.54 -15.21 -18.45
C MET A 183 -1.82 -13.98 -17.90
N ARG A 184 -2.19 -13.57 -16.71
CA ARG A 184 -1.50 -12.55 -15.91
C ARG A 184 -0.97 -13.17 -14.64
N PHE A 185 0.30 -12.94 -14.35
CA PHE A 185 0.89 -13.15 -13.03
C PHE A 185 1.27 -11.80 -12.45
N HIS A 186 1.05 -11.63 -11.17
CA HIS A 186 1.49 -10.43 -10.46
C HIS A 186 2.03 -10.81 -9.09
N THR A 187 2.97 -10.03 -8.58
CA THR A 187 3.51 -10.17 -7.23
C THR A 187 3.93 -8.82 -6.68
N GLU A 188 3.80 -8.68 -5.38
CA GLU A 188 4.29 -7.56 -4.62
C GLU A 188 4.97 -8.09 -3.36
N LEU A 189 6.21 -7.66 -3.14
CA LEU A 189 7.01 -8.03 -1.98
C LEU A 189 7.48 -6.74 -1.32
N GLY A 190 7.41 -6.71 0.00
CA GLY A 190 7.88 -5.59 0.79
C GLY A 190 8.64 -6.07 2.01
N TYR A 191 9.71 -5.37 2.35
CA TYR A 191 10.44 -5.56 3.59
C TYR A 191 10.93 -4.23 4.11
N GLY A 192 10.69 -3.97 5.37
CA GLY A 192 11.23 -2.80 6.04
C GLY A 192 11.68 -3.12 7.46
N ASP A 193 12.67 -2.38 7.95
CA ASP A 193 13.12 -2.51 9.34
C ASP A 193 13.78 -1.21 9.82
N GLY A 194 13.90 -1.07 11.13
CA GLY A 194 14.68 -0.01 11.74
C GLY A 194 16.17 -0.33 11.77
N TYR A 195 16.98 0.71 11.89
CA TYR A 195 18.42 0.58 12.15
C TYR A 195 18.88 1.68 13.12
N GLY A 196 20.09 1.54 13.65
CA GLY A 196 20.62 2.50 14.62
C GLY A 196 19.86 2.49 15.94
N SER A 197 19.24 3.61 16.28
CA SER A 197 18.45 3.76 17.50
C SER A 197 16.96 3.34 17.35
N THR A 198 16.47 3.17 16.14
CA THR A 198 15.09 2.79 15.86
C THR A 198 14.96 1.28 15.81
N GLU A 199 14.18 0.70 16.73
CA GLU A 199 14.14 -0.77 16.93
C GLU A 199 13.39 -1.56 15.85
N GLY A 200 12.63 -0.92 14.98
CA GLY A 200 11.86 -1.59 13.93
C GLY A 200 11.33 -0.61 12.92
N LEU A 201 10.57 -1.11 11.96
CA LEU A 201 9.86 -0.24 11.04
C LEU A 201 8.84 0.58 11.82
N PRO A 202 8.79 1.92 11.69
CA PRO A 202 7.74 2.71 12.30
C PRO A 202 6.35 2.20 11.88
N PHE A 203 5.43 2.04 12.81
CA PHE A 203 4.13 1.41 12.55
C PHE A 203 3.33 2.07 11.41
N TYR A 204 3.45 3.36 11.22
CA TYR A 204 2.77 4.10 10.15
C TYR A 204 3.39 3.87 8.76
N GLU A 205 4.52 3.19 8.68
CA GLU A 205 5.16 2.70 7.46
C GLU A 205 4.90 1.20 7.23
N ASN A 206 4.17 0.53 8.12
CA ASN A 206 3.81 -0.87 8.00
C ASN A 206 3.07 -1.18 6.69
N TYR A 207 3.27 -2.38 6.20
CA TYR A 207 2.51 -2.94 5.09
C TYR A 207 1.19 -3.50 5.59
N TYR A 208 0.19 -3.47 4.70
CA TYR A 208 -1.13 -4.05 4.91
C TYR A 208 -1.48 -4.95 3.74
N ALA A 209 -2.32 -5.95 3.97
CA ALA A 209 -2.84 -6.84 2.93
C ALA A 209 -4.32 -7.16 3.17
N GLY A 210 -4.97 -7.62 2.11
CA GLY A 210 -6.41 -7.81 2.00
C GLY A 210 -7.06 -6.71 1.16
N GLY A 211 -8.22 -6.99 0.61
CA GLY A 211 -8.96 -6.05 -0.22
C GLY A 211 -8.80 -6.26 -1.71
N PHE A 212 -9.52 -5.44 -2.48
CA PHE A 212 -9.62 -5.56 -3.94
C PHE A 212 -8.26 -5.49 -4.65
N ASN A 213 -7.33 -4.67 -4.17
CA ASN A 213 -6.02 -4.43 -4.78
C ASN A 213 -4.90 -5.29 -4.19
N SER A 214 -5.23 -6.25 -3.36
CA SER A 214 -4.29 -7.11 -2.64
C SER A 214 -4.74 -8.57 -2.77
N VAL A 215 -5.24 -9.16 -1.71
CA VAL A 215 -5.81 -10.52 -1.71
C VAL A 215 -7.33 -10.39 -1.68
N ARG A 216 -7.96 -10.53 -2.84
CA ARG A 216 -9.42 -10.42 -2.97
C ARG A 216 -10.13 -11.52 -2.17
N GLY A 217 -11.33 -11.22 -1.68
CA GLY A 217 -12.08 -12.15 -0.81
C GLY A 217 -11.81 -11.95 0.68
N PHE A 218 -10.81 -11.14 1.03
CA PHE A 218 -10.56 -10.67 2.39
C PHE A 218 -10.86 -9.17 2.50
N LYS A 219 -11.35 -8.75 3.66
CA LYS A 219 -11.65 -7.34 3.93
C LYS A 219 -10.37 -6.50 3.81
N ASP A 220 -10.51 -5.25 3.40
CA ASP A 220 -9.39 -4.35 3.15
C ASP A 220 -8.51 -4.18 4.39
N SER A 221 -7.18 -4.33 4.23
CA SER A 221 -6.17 -4.11 5.26
C SER A 221 -6.32 -4.97 6.52
N THR A 222 -7.02 -6.10 6.47
CA THR A 222 -7.30 -6.93 7.67
C THR A 222 -6.43 -8.18 7.80
N LEU A 223 -5.56 -8.46 6.83
CA LEU A 223 -4.62 -9.58 6.92
C LEU A 223 -3.35 -9.19 7.68
N GLY A 224 -2.80 -10.12 8.45
CA GLY A 224 -1.51 -9.97 9.11
C GLY A 224 -1.59 -9.78 10.63
N PRO A 225 -0.52 -9.22 11.22
CA PRO A 225 -0.42 -8.98 12.65
C PRO A 225 -1.55 -8.10 13.19
N ARG A 226 -1.91 -8.36 14.44
CA ARG A 226 -2.93 -7.61 15.17
C ARG A 226 -2.30 -6.85 16.35
N GLY A 227 -2.72 -5.61 16.56
CA GLY A 227 -2.31 -4.81 17.71
C GLY A 227 -3.03 -5.23 18.99
N THR A 228 -2.40 -5.00 20.14
CA THR A 228 -2.98 -5.25 21.46
C THR A 228 -4.02 -4.16 21.77
N PRO A 229 -5.29 -4.50 21.99
CA PRO A 229 -6.31 -3.53 22.36
C PRO A 229 -5.90 -2.75 23.63
N SER A 230 -5.91 -1.42 23.55
CA SER A 230 -5.60 -0.59 24.71
C SER A 230 -6.70 -0.75 25.76
N ARG A 231 -6.29 -0.91 27.01
CA ARG A 231 -7.18 -0.71 28.15
C ARG A 231 -7.43 0.80 28.25
N GLY A 232 -8.56 1.28 27.74
CA GLY A 232 -8.88 2.69 27.77
C GLY A 232 -8.58 3.30 29.15
N VAL A 233 -7.63 4.21 29.23
CA VAL A 233 -7.39 5.01 30.43
C VAL A 233 -8.54 6.00 30.49
N GLY A 234 -9.53 5.70 31.30
CA GLY A 234 -10.61 6.64 31.58
C GLY A 234 -10.02 7.95 32.14
N VAL A 235 -10.58 9.06 31.73
CA VAL A 235 -10.21 10.44 32.07
C VAL A 235 -10.22 10.70 33.59
N THR A 236 -10.50 9.71 34.44
CA THR A 236 -10.62 9.79 35.90
C THR A 236 -9.73 8.83 36.68
N GLY A 237 -8.62 8.34 36.12
CA GLY A 237 -7.65 7.56 36.91
C GLY A 237 -8.13 6.19 37.42
N ASN A 238 -9.34 5.80 37.18
CA ASN A 238 -9.84 4.46 37.42
C ASN A 238 -9.64 3.63 36.14
N VAL A 239 -8.91 2.54 36.27
CA VAL A 239 -8.87 1.48 35.28
C VAL A 239 -10.28 0.93 35.12
N GLY A 240 -11.09 1.60 34.34
CA GLY A 240 -12.41 1.12 33.97
C GLY A 240 -12.18 -0.06 33.02
N THR A 241 -12.60 -1.24 33.46
CA THR A 241 -12.93 -2.31 32.55
C THR A 241 -13.99 -1.77 31.63
N ILE A 242 -13.62 -1.37 30.39
CA ILE A 242 -14.60 -1.22 29.34
C ILE A 242 -15.05 -2.65 29.05
N ALA A 243 -16.16 -3.02 29.67
CA ALA A 243 -16.92 -4.20 29.32
C ALA A 243 -17.68 -3.88 28.04
N ASP A 244 -16.96 -3.67 26.96
CA ASP A 244 -17.53 -3.72 25.62
C ASP A 244 -17.07 -5.01 24.96
N SER A 245 -18.02 -5.73 24.44
CA SER A 245 -17.88 -7.07 23.83
C SER A 245 -17.07 -7.10 22.53
N ASP A 246 -16.42 -6.01 22.15
CA ASP A 246 -15.65 -5.86 20.93
C ASP A 246 -14.15 -5.62 21.21
N ASN A 247 -13.58 -6.33 22.17
CA ASN A 247 -12.14 -6.32 22.47
C ASN A 247 -11.33 -7.18 21.49
N ASP A 248 -11.75 -7.23 20.23
CA ASP A 248 -11.01 -7.96 19.21
C ASP A 248 -9.74 -7.21 18.82
N PRO A 249 -8.59 -7.90 18.70
CA PRO A 249 -7.35 -7.28 18.28
C PRO A 249 -7.46 -6.67 16.88
N LEU A 250 -7.11 -5.40 16.75
CA LEU A 250 -7.22 -4.65 15.51
C LEU A 250 -6.05 -4.91 14.55
N PRO A 251 -6.27 -4.96 13.23
CA PRO A 251 -5.19 -5.05 12.25
C PRO A 251 -4.17 -3.94 12.44
N PHE A 252 -2.91 -4.33 12.54
CA PHE A 252 -1.79 -3.43 12.81
C PHE A 252 -0.81 -3.32 11.63
N GLY A 253 -0.94 -4.24 10.66
CA GLY A 253 0.03 -4.39 9.60
C GLY A 253 1.33 -5.04 10.09
N GLY A 254 2.34 -5.05 9.25
CA GLY A 254 3.64 -5.65 9.57
C GLY A 254 4.75 -5.12 8.66
N ASN A 255 5.95 -5.55 8.94
CA ASN A 255 7.13 -5.08 8.23
C ASN A 255 7.54 -5.95 7.03
N VAL A 256 6.83 -7.05 6.77
CA VAL A 256 7.06 -7.94 5.62
C VAL A 256 5.75 -8.16 4.87
N LEU A 257 5.73 -7.83 3.58
CA LEU A 257 4.60 -8.09 2.68
C LEU A 257 4.99 -9.17 1.68
N ILE A 258 4.13 -10.17 1.54
CA ILE A 258 4.23 -11.18 0.48
C ILE A 258 2.86 -11.36 -0.11
N GLN A 259 2.68 -10.94 -1.35
CA GLN A 259 1.41 -11.15 -2.05
C GLN A 259 1.60 -11.32 -3.54
N GLY A 260 0.65 -11.98 -4.19
CA GLY A 260 0.63 -12.17 -5.61
C GLY A 260 -0.56 -13.00 -6.07
N GLY A 261 -0.62 -13.25 -7.36
CA GLY A 261 -1.72 -14.03 -7.92
C GLY A 261 -1.52 -14.37 -9.38
N ALA A 262 -2.43 -15.21 -9.85
CA ALA A 262 -2.55 -15.60 -11.24
C ALA A 262 -3.96 -15.35 -11.73
N GLU A 263 -4.10 -14.78 -12.91
CA GLU A 263 -5.39 -14.50 -13.55
C GLU A 263 -5.41 -15.00 -14.98
N VAL A 264 -6.52 -15.60 -15.37
CA VAL A 264 -6.86 -15.83 -16.77
C VAL A 264 -7.85 -14.76 -17.20
N LEU A 265 -7.42 -13.92 -18.12
CA LEU A 265 -8.19 -12.83 -18.70
C LEU A 265 -8.86 -13.31 -19.99
N PHE A 266 -10.14 -13.05 -20.14
CA PHE A 266 -10.90 -13.47 -21.31
C PHE A 266 -12.02 -12.49 -21.65
N PRO A 267 -12.45 -12.42 -22.92
CA PRO A 267 -13.56 -11.61 -23.33
C PRO A 267 -14.91 -12.27 -22.99
N LEU A 268 -15.94 -11.48 -22.71
CA LEU A 268 -17.31 -12.02 -22.58
C LEU A 268 -17.92 -12.28 -23.95
N PRO A 269 -18.38 -13.51 -24.22
CA PRO A 269 -18.85 -13.90 -25.54
C PRO A 269 -20.12 -13.16 -26.01
N PHE A 270 -20.85 -12.53 -25.08
CA PHE A 270 -22.11 -11.83 -25.35
C PHE A 270 -21.98 -10.31 -25.55
N VAL A 271 -20.78 -9.75 -25.35
CA VAL A 271 -20.51 -8.32 -25.47
C VAL A 271 -19.81 -8.01 -26.77
N LYS A 272 -20.44 -7.19 -27.63
CA LYS A 272 -19.90 -6.83 -28.94
C LYS A 272 -18.69 -5.91 -28.88
N ASP A 273 -18.69 -4.97 -27.92
CA ASP A 273 -17.55 -4.07 -27.70
C ASP A 273 -16.75 -4.49 -26.45
N GLN A 274 -15.68 -5.20 -26.69
CA GLN A 274 -14.81 -5.76 -25.65
C GLN A 274 -13.59 -4.87 -25.35
N ARG A 275 -13.50 -3.68 -25.98
CA ARG A 275 -12.34 -2.79 -25.82
C ARG A 275 -12.30 -2.15 -24.45
N SER A 276 -13.45 -2.00 -23.83
CA SER A 276 -13.62 -1.37 -22.52
C SER A 276 -13.91 -2.37 -21.38
N LEU A 277 -14.11 -3.65 -21.71
CA LEU A 277 -14.51 -4.66 -20.74
C LEU A 277 -13.50 -5.79 -20.67
N ARG A 278 -13.10 -6.17 -19.45
CA ARG A 278 -12.22 -7.31 -19.17
C ARG A 278 -12.80 -8.17 -18.07
N THR A 279 -12.85 -9.46 -18.31
CA THR A 279 -13.23 -10.46 -17.31
C THR A 279 -12.06 -11.33 -16.94
N SER A 280 -12.06 -11.85 -15.74
CA SER A 280 -11.01 -12.74 -15.25
C SER A 280 -11.55 -13.82 -14.33
N VAL A 281 -10.84 -14.94 -14.31
CA VAL A 281 -10.84 -15.90 -13.19
C VAL A 281 -9.47 -15.78 -12.55
N PHE A 282 -9.44 -15.70 -11.24
CA PHE A 282 -8.18 -15.44 -10.52
C PHE A 282 -7.98 -16.34 -9.32
N TRP A 283 -6.73 -16.46 -8.95
CA TRP A 283 -6.25 -17.01 -7.69
C TRP A 283 -5.28 -16.01 -7.07
N ASP A 284 -5.60 -15.52 -5.87
CA ASP A 284 -4.77 -14.61 -5.11
C ASP A 284 -4.21 -15.32 -3.88
N VAL A 285 -3.00 -14.94 -3.49
CA VAL A 285 -2.31 -15.43 -2.31
C VAL A 285 -1.49 -14.30 -1.69
N GLY A 286 -1.47 -14.22 -0.38
CA GLY A 286 -0.63 -13.25 0.31
C GLY A 286 -0.95 -13.11 1.78
N ASN A 287 -0.07 -12.43 2.46
CA ASN A 287 -0.26 -11.97 3.84
C ASN A 287 0.81 -10.93 4.19
N VAL A 288 0.64 -10.32 5.34
CA VAL A 288 1.63 -9.46 5.99
C VAL A 288 2.16 -10.18 7.21
N PHE A 289 3.45 -10.02 7.48
CA PHE A 289 4.14 -10.70 8.56
C PHE A 289 4.96 -9.70 9.39
N ASP A 290 5.30 -10.11 10.59
CA ASP A 290 6.25 -9.44 11.44
C ASP A 290 7.52 -10.29 11.58
N SER A 291 8.66 -9.75 11.19
CA SER A 291 9.95 -10.45 11.27
C SER A 291 10.52 -10.54 12.69
N LYS A 292 9.93 -9.82 13.65
CA LYS A 292 10.41 -9.72 15.04
C LYS A 292 9.37 -10.17 16.07
N CYS A 293 8.52 -11.11 15.71
CA CYS A 293 7.45 -11.65 16.55
C CYS A 293 7.91 -12.06 17.97
N ASP A 294 9.07 -12.67 18.07
CA ASP A 294 9.61 -13.14 19.37
C ASP A 294 10.00 -12.01 20.34
N GLN A 295 10.03 -10.76 19.86
CA GLN A 295 10.51 -9.61 20.66
C GLN A 295 9.37 -8.76 21.26
N VAL A 296 8.12 -9.00 20.89
CA VAL A 296 6.97 -8.29 21.47
C VAL A 296 6.70 -8.83 22.87
N LYS A 297 7.44 -8.32 23.83
CA LYS A 297 7.16 -8.54 25.25
C LYS A 297 6.21 -7.44 25.71
N ASN A 298 5.02 -7.82 26.13
CA ASN A 298 4.15 -6.93 26.88
C ASN A 298 4.91 -6.32 28.05
N THR A 299 4.72 -5.04 28.34
CA THR A 299 5.28 -4.31 29.49
C THR A 299 5.02 -5.00 30.84
N ASN A 300 4.12 -5.98 30.91
CA ASN A 300 3.81 -6.80 32.07
C ASN A 300 4.47 -8.17 32.07
N GLY A 301 5.40 -8.48 31.14
CA GLY A 301 6.15 -9.73 31.13
C GLY A 301 5.35 -10.97 30.68
N SER A 302 4.10 -10.82 30.30
CA SER A 302 3.30 -11.88 29.67
C SER A 302 3.43 -11.80 28.16
N ALA A 303 4.08 -12.78 27.57
CA ALA A 303 4.14 -12.90 26.11
C ALA A 303 2.74 -13.21 25.56
N SER A 304 2.09 -12.20 25.02
CA SER A 304 0.86 -12.39 24.22
C SER A 304 1.28 -12.68 22.79
N ASN A 305 1.68 -13.90 22.50
CA ASN A 305 2.04 -14.37 21.15
C ASN A 305 0.85 -14.50 20.20
N THR A 306 -0.35 -14.20 20.64
CA THR A 306 -1.58 -14.44 19.87
C THR A 306 -1.84 -13.41 18.75
N GLN A 307 -1.03 -12.36 18.67
CA GLN A 307 -1.28 -11.23 17.75
C GLN A 307 -0.20 -11.08 16.69
N CYS A 308 0.91 -11.74 16.86
CA CYS A 308 2.01 -11.77 15.93
C CYS A 308 1.76 -12.75 14.77
N ASN A 309 2.25 -12.45 13.61
CA ASN A 309 2.15 -13.32 12.44
C ASN A 309 3.56 -13.58 11.88
N ASP A 310 4.14 -14.70 12.29
CA ASP A 310 5.47 -15.13 11.83
C ASP A 310 5.49 -15.40 10.34
N ILE A 311 6.65 -15.18 9.71
CA ILE A 311 6.86 -15.51 8.29
C ILE A 311 6.76 -17.02 8.11
N SER A 312 5.61 -17.46 7.61
CA SER A 312 5.36 -18.87 7.33
C SER A 312 4.43 -19.04 6.14
N LEU A 313 4.74 -19.98 5.27
CA LEU A 313 3.85 -20.36 4.16
C LEU A 313 2.50 -20.92 4.66
N SER A 314 2.48 -21.46 5.89
CA SER A 314 1.23 -21.89 6.51
C SER A 314 0.29 -20.75 6.85
N ASN A 315 0.79 -19.54 7.02
CA ASN A 315 0.04 -18.34 7.38
C ASN A 315 -0.38 -17.50 6.18
N LEU A 316 -0.07 -17.94 4.96
CA LEU A 316 -0.56 -17.28 3.76
C LEU A 316 -2.08 -17.46 3.62
N ALA A 317 -2.78 -16.36 3.40
CA ALA A 317 -4.17 -16.37 2.96
C ALA A 317 -4.24 -16.68 1.46
N SER A 318 -5.29 -17.34 1.00
CA SER A 318 -5.54 -17.49 -0.43
C SER A 318 -7.02 -17.50 -0.76
N SER A 319 -7.34 -17.05 -1.96
CA SER A 319 -8.70 -16.98 -2.48
C SER A 319 -8.74 -17.29 -3.97
N VAL A 320 -9.90 -17.70 -4.45
CA VAL A 320 -10.22 -17.84 -5.86
C VAL A 320 -11.48 -17.05 -6.18
N GLY A 321 -11.58 -16.55 -7.40
CA GLY A 321 -12.74 -15.76 -7.74
C GLY A 321 -12.85 -15.38 -9.20
N VAL A 322 -13.85 -14.57 -9.48
CA VAL A 322 -14.11 -13.99 -10.79
C VAL A 322 -14.14 -12.47 -10.69
N GLY A 323 -13.61 -11.81 -11.69
CA GLY A 323 -13.53 -10.36 -11.76
C GLY A 323 -14.04 -9.80 -13.07
N VAL A 324 -14.57 -8.58 -13.02
CA VAL A 324 -14.96 -7.80 -14.18
C VAL A 324 -14.43 -6.39 -14.02
N THR A 325 -13.72 -5.89 -15.01
CA THR A 325 -13.27 -4.50 -15.08
C THR A 325 -13.86 -3.85 -16.33
N TRP A 326 -14.57 -2.76 -16.12
CA TRP A 326 -15.16 -1.95 -17.17
C TRP A 326 -14.55 -0.54 -17.16
N VAL A 327 -13.89 -0.20 -18.26
CA VAL A 327 -13.32 1.15 -18.46
C VAL A 327 -14.43 2.09 -18.89
N THR A 328 -14.83 2.97 -17.99
CA THR A 328 -15.87 3.99 -18.22
C THR A 328 -15.26 5.37 -18.45
N ALA A 329 -16.08 6.34 -18.84
CA ALA A 329 -15.64 7.74 -18.97
C ALA A 329 -15.20 8.36 -17.62
N LEU A 330 -15.65 7.80 -16.51
CA LEU A 330 -15.29 8.23 -15.15
C LEU A 330 -14.07 7.46 -14.59
N GLY A 331 -13.51 6.57 -15.38
CA GLY A 331 -12.44 5.67 -14.97
C GLY A 331 -12.87 4.19 -14.94
N PRO A 332 -11.95 3.29 -14.61
CA PRO A 332 -12.26 1.86 -14.52
C PRO A 332 -13.16 1.58 -13.31
N LEU A 333 -14.22 0.83 -13.57
CA LEU A 333 -15.10 0.27 -12.57
C LEU A 333 -14.86 -1.24 -12.53
N SER A 334 -14.47 -1.73 -11.37
CA SER A 334 -14.09 -3.13 -11.20
C SER A 334 -14.90 -3.80 -10.11
N PHE A 335 -15.31 -5.03 -10.36
CA PHE A 335 -16.04 -5.89 -9.43
C PHE A 335 -15.32 -7.22 -9.29
N ALA A 336 -15.34 -7.78 -8.10
CA ALA A 336 -14.83 -9.12 -7.81
C ALA A 336 -15.78 -9.88 -6.89
N LEU A 337 -15.96 -11.16 -7.21
CA LEU A 337 -16.55 -12.16 -6.33
C LEU A 337 -15.47 -13.18 -6.01
N ALA A 338 -15.07 -13.25 -4.76
CA ALA A 338 -13.96 -14.10 -4.32
C ALA A 338 -14.34 -14.94 -3.12
N MET A 339 -13.91 -16.19 -3.15
CA MET A 339 -14.08 -17.14 -2.05
C MET A 339 -12.73 -17.45 -1.44
N PRO A 340 -12.55 -17.28 -0.11
CA PRO A 340 -11.37 -17.73 0.59
C PRO A 340 -11.20 -19.24 0.45
N VAL A 341 -10.01 -19.67 0.01
CA VAL A 341 -9.60 -21.08 -0.06
C VAL A 341 -8.83 -21.48 1.21
N LYS A 342 -7.97 -20.56 1.65
CA LYS A 342 -7.22 -20.69 2.88
C LYS A 342 -7.36 -19.41 3.68
N LYS A 343 -7.91 -19.54 4.87
CA LYS A 343 -8.17 -18.43 5.78
C LYS A 343 -7.26 -18.58 7.01
N PRO A 344 -6.30 -17.66 7.23
CA PRO A 344 -5.57 -17.57 8.50
C PRO A 344 -6.52 -17.28 9.66
N ASP A 345 -6.09 -17.59 10.87
CA ASP A 345 -6.81 -17.22 12.08
C ASP A 345 -6.99 -15.69 12.13
N ASN A 346 -8.15 -15.24 12.59
CA ASN A 346 -8.53 -13.82 12.69
C ASN A 346 -8.64 -13.05 11.36
N ALA A 347 -8.52 -13.69 10.20
CA ALA A 347 -8.73 -13.04 8.92
C ALA A 347 -10.23 -12.74 8.70
N GLU A 348 -10.55 -11.53 8.28
CA GLU A 348 -11.90 -11.11 7.94
C GLU A 348 -12.14 -11.28 6.44
N THR A 349 -13.32 -11.79 6.08
CA THR A 349 -13.65 -12.11 4.69
C THR A 349 -14.69 -11.17 4.12
N GLN A 350 -14.54 -10.81 2.85
CA GLN A 350 -15.48 -10.01 2.10
C GLN A 350 -15.62 -10.56 0.68
N ILE A 351 -16.67 -11.34 0.44
CA ILE A 351 -16.86 -12.08 -0.82
C ILE A 351 -17.07 -11.17 -2.01
N PHE A 352 -17.85 -10.10 -1.86
CA PHE A 352 -18.10 -9.11 -2.91
C PHE A 352 -17.29 -7.86 -2.66
N GLN A 353 -16.53 -7.45 -3.64
CA GLN A 353 -15.71 -6.25 -3.59
C GLN A 353 -15.83 -5.46 -4.88
N PHE A 354 -15.76 -4.14 -4.79
CA PHE A 354 -15.74 -3.26 -5.95
C PHE A 354 -14.74 -2.12 -5.77
N SER A 355 -14.27 -1.59 -6.88
CA SER A 355 -13.38 -0.43 -6.93
C SER A 355 -13.80 0.50 -8.07
N LEU A 356 -13.76 1.80 -7.82
CA LEU A 356 -14.04 2.84 -8.81
C LEU A 356 -12.84 3.79 -8.89
N GLY A 357 -12.35 4.01 -10.12
CA GLY A 357 -11.34 5.05 -10.37
C GLY A 357 -9.88 4.63 -10.18
N GLN A 358 -9.57 3.35 -9.96
CA GLN A 358 -8.19 2.86 -9.95
C GLN A 358 -7.83 2.19 -11.26
N THR A 359 -6.76 2.67 -11.89
CA THR A 359 -6.05 1.96 -12.96
C THR A 359 -4.87 1.20 -12.35
N PHE A 360 -4.76 -0.06 -12.69
CA PHE A 360 -3.62 -0.91 -12.33
C PHE A 360 -2.56 -0.82 -13.41
#